data_93c01f63423e3f962caaa999188a0ef0
#
_entry.id   93c01f63423e3f962caaa999188a0ef0
#
_cell.length_a   1.000
_cell.length_b   1.000
_cell.length_c   1.000
_cell.angle_alpha   90.00
_cell.angle_beta   90.00
_cell.angle_gamma   90.00
#
_symmetry.space_group_name_H-M   'P 1'
#
loop_
_entity.id
_entity.type
_entity.pdbx_description
1 polymer ?
#
loop_
_entity_poly.entity_id
_entity_poly.type
_entity_poly.pdbx_seq_one_letter_code
_entity_poly.pdbx_strand_id
1 'polypeptide(L)'
;MPVVLTDPLANNKTCILSDSIFDTSAYVGLGEDELNPAMNAVNDSTFDFWRNGSSSANTTLRKSGATPRSANALGISGHNLATTASTIRLRRSVDAVSWVDVITPYSPLTDEDIFFIFPIETNSYWEVLFGTSTSAYVSNVKLGVRLTFPFTPIEGYRPVHHSRKFTKYFNNSIEGHLLGNRVMSSGGTTTVEFPDVPRDFVDGSMRNFEDHYNRGRPFFYAGWPNGKPQDVAYAWADSEDAMIDVAYTNGSKRASVGFGMSIKYGR
;
A
#
# COMPACT_ATOMS: atom_id res chain seq x y z
N MET A 1 8.88 8.19 -8.25
CA MET A 1 9.44 7.29 -7.22
C MET A 1 8.31 6.91 -6.29
N PRO A 2 7.94 5.63 -6.18
CA PRO A 2 6.76 5.19 -5.41
C PRO A 2 6.93 5.25 -3.88
N VAL A 3 8.16 5.26 -3.34
CA VAL A 3 8.39 5.54 -1.91
C VAL A 3 8.79 7.00 -1.70
N VAL A 4 8.10 7.68 -0.80
CA VAL A 4 8.40 9.05 -0.38
C VAL A 4 8.80 9.02 1.10
N LEU A 5 10.08 9.29 1.37
CA LEU A 5 10.65 9.30 2.70
C LEU A 5 10.70 10.73 3.25
N THR A 6 9.99 10.98 4.32
CA THR A 6 10.10 12.23 5.09
C THR A 6 10.64 11.97 6.50
N ASP A 7 10.81 10.69 6.87
CA ASP A 7 11.41 10.28 8.14
C ASP A 7 12.93 10.09 7.95
N PRO A 8 13.78 10.95 8.50
CA PRO A 8 15.24 10.82 8.40
C PRO A 8 15.79 9.58 9.11
N LEU A 9 14.99 8.96 9.99
CA LEU A 9 15.33 7.71 10.69
C LEU A 9 14.79 6.48 9.96
N ALA A 10 14.08 6.64 8.85
CA ALA A 10 13.62 5.52 8.03
C ALA A 10 14.83 4.82 7.40
N ASN A 11 15.31 3.81 8.08
CA ASN A 11 16.38 2.95 7.60
C ASN A 11 15.89 2.14 6.39
N ASN A 12 16.84 1.63 5.61
CA ASN A 12 16.59 0.76 4.47
C ASN A 12 16.08 -0.63 4.89
N LYS A 13 15.00 -0.68 5.65
CA LYS A 13 14.39 -1.89 6.20
C LYS A 13 13.03 -2.11 5.59
N THR A 14 12.66 -3.37 5.39
CA THR A 14 11.33 -3.73 4.89
C THR A 14 10.23 -3.20 5.80
N CYS A 15 9.25 -2.56 5.18
CA CYS A 15 8.08 -2.01 5.86
C CYS A 15 6.79 -2.63 5.33
N ILE A 16 5.87 -2.93 6.24
CA ILE A 16 4.53 -3.44 5.93
C ILE A 16 3.51 -2.54 6.61
N LEU A 17 2.46 -2.17 5.88
CA LEU A 17 1.30 -1.49 6.42
C LEU A 17 0.08 -2.37 6.20
N SER A 18 -0.33 -3.09 7.22
CA SER A 18 -1.47 -4.00 7.22
C SER A 18 -2.75 -3.33 7.73
N ASP A 19 -2.66 -2.66 8.87
CA ASP A 19 -3.80 -2.00 9.47
C ASP A 19 -3.99 -0.59 8.92
N SER A 20 -5.24 -0.12 8.91
CA SER A 20 -5.61 1.24 8.52
C SER A 20 -6.49 1.89 9.57
N ILE A 21 -6.25 3.18 9.82
CA ILE A 21 -7.17 4.01 10.59
C ILE A 21 -8.37 4.48 9.76
N PHE A 22 -8.30 4.34 8.44
CA PHE A 22 -9.42 4.45 7.52
C PHE A 22 -10.00 3.05 7.29
N ASP A 23 -10.97 2.68 8.06
CA ASP A 23 -11.78 1.48 7.86
C ASP A 23 -13.21 1.88 7.45
N THR A 24 -13.99 0.93 6.98
CA THR A 24 -15.36 1.17 6.47
C THR A 24 -16.31 1.81 7.47
N SER A 25 -15.98 1.81 8.76
CA SER A 25 -16.78 2.40 9.84
C SER A 25 -16.26 3.74 10.36
N ALA A 26 -15.04 4.11 10.01
CA ALA A 26 -14.30 5.22 10.64
C ALA A 26 -13.79 6.28 9.66
N TYR A 27 -14.43 6.45 8.49
CA TYR A 27 -14.08 7.48 7.52
C TYR A 27 -15.27 8.40 7.17
N VAL A 28 -14.94 9.55 6.57
CA VAL A 28 -15.88 10.45 5.92
C VAL A 28 -15.27 10.87 4.58
N GLY A 29 -15.97 10.56 3.48
CA GLY A 29 -15.61 11.05 2.15
C GLY A 29 -16.25 12.42 1.89
N LEU A 30 -15.52 13.31 1.23
CA LEU A 30 -16.00 14.63 0.81
C LEU A 30 -15.63 14.89 -0.63
N GLY A 31 -16.56 15.44 -1.42
CA GLY A 31 -16.33 15.77 -2.83
C GLY A 31 -16.25 14.55 -3.75
N GLU A 32 -16.91 13.45 -3.37
CA GLU A 32 -16.90 12.19 -4.12
C GLU A 32 -17.98 12.12 -5.20
N ASP A 33 -17.77 11.23 -6.15
CA ASP A 33 -18.79 10.81 -7.12
C ASP A 33 -19.74 9.79 -6.45
N GLU A 34 -21.05 9.98 -6.55
CA GLU A 34 -22.05 9.11 -5.93
C GLU A 34 -21.94 7.63 -6.40
N LEU A 35 -21.49 7.40 -7.62
CA LEU A 35 -21.32 6.06 -8.20
C LEU A 35 -20.01 5.40 -7.74
N ASN A 36 -19.05 6.18 -7.27
CA ASN A 36 -17.74 5.72 -6.83
C ASN A 36 -17.38 6.35 -5.48
N PRO A 37 -18.07 5.96 -4.41
CA PRO A 37 -17.94 6.56 -3.08
C PRO A 37 -16.59 6.23 -2.44
N ALA A 38 -16.20 7.02 -1.44
CA ALA A 38 -14.94 6.85 -0.73
C ALA A 38 -14.80 5.51 0.00
N MET A 39 -15.91 4.83 0.30
CA MET A 39 -15.91 3.49 0.84
C MET A 39 -15.14 2.51 -0.05
N ASN A 40 -15.15 2.73 -1.37
CA ASN A 40 -14.42 1.90 -2.32
C ASN A 40 -12.90 1.97 -2.14
N ALA A 41 -12.36 3.07 -1.60
CA ALA A 41 -10.93 3.19 -1.34
C ALA A 41 -10.47 2.58 0.00
N VAL A 42 -11.40 2.11 0.83
CA VAL A 42 -11.09 1.55 2.17
C VAL A 42 -11.63 0.13 2.38
N ASN A 43 -12.26 -0.48 1.36
CA ASN A 43 -12.90 -1.79 1.45
C ASN A 43 -11.99 -2.97 1.11
N ASP A 44 -10.69 -2.76 0.94
CA ASP A 44 -9.67 -3.76 0.56
C ASP A 44 -9.83 -4.36 -0.87
N SER A 45 -10.89 -4.01 -1.62
CA SER A 45 -11.09 -4.45 -3.00
C SER A 45 -10.11 -3.77 -3.97
N THR A 46 -9.55 -4.53 -4.89
CA THR A 46 -8.72 -3.97 -5.99
C THR A 46 -9.53 -3.69 -7.25
N PHE A 47 -10.82 -3.99 -7.25
CA PHE A 47 -11.73 -3.77 -8.36
C PHE A 47 -12.45 -2.42 -8.25
N ASP A 48 -12.91 -2.09 -7.05
CA ASP A 48 -13.59 -0.85 -6.75
C ASP A 48 -12.63 0.33 -6.69
N PHE A 49 -13.15 1.53 -6.82
CA PHE A 49 -12.37 2.76 -6.69
C PHE A 49 -13.24 3.93 -6.25
N TRP A 50 -12.62 4.84 -5.58
CA TRP A 50 -13.13 6.14 -5.27
C TRP A 50 -12.78 7.14 -6.36
N ARG A 51 -13.71 8.00 -6.76
CA ARG A 51 -13.49 9.03 -7.77
C ARG A 51 -13.82 10.41 -7.21
N ASN A 52 -13.07 11.41 -7.66
CA ASN A 52 -13.41 12.80 -7.43
C ASN A 52 -14.64 13.19 -8.24
N GLY A 53 -15.70 13.67 -7.57
CA GLY A 53 -16.97 14.10 -8.16
C GLY A 53 -17.00 15.55 -8.64
N SER A 54 -15.98 16.37 -8.32
CA SER A 54 -15.95 17.79 -8.62
C SER A 54 -14.59 18.28 -9.09
N SER A 55 -14.57 19.06 -10.19
CA SER A 55 -13.36 19.69 -10.70
C SER A 55 -12.88 20.90 -9.88
N SER A 56 -13.72 21.45 -9.04
CA SER A 56 -13.47 22.71 -8.32
C SER A 56 -13.14 22.51 -6.84
N ALA A 57 -13.28 21.30 -6.32
CA ALA A 57 -13.01 20.98 -4.92
C ALA A 57 -12.02 19.82 -4.79
N ASN A 58 -11.17 19.91 -3.78
CA ASN A 58 -10.35 18.78 -3.38
C ASN A 58 -11.24 17.68 -2.82
N THR A 59 -10.96 16.45 -3.22
CA THR A 59 -11.61 15.27 -2.64
C THR A 59 -10.83 14.83 -1.41
N THR A 60 -11.52 14.56 -0.33
CA THR A 60 -10.88 14.20 0.93
C THR A 60 -11.40 12.90 1.49
N LEU A 61 -10.49 12.10 2.02
CA LEU A 61 -10.77 10.96 2.88
C LEU A 61 -10.35 11.33 4.30
N ARG A 62 -11.32 11.46 5.20
CA ARG A 62 -11.10 11.90 6.58
C ARG A 62 -11.47 10.78 7.55
N LYS A 63 -10.65 10.58 8.59
CA LYS A 63 -10.99 9.71 9.70
C LYS A 63 -12.18 10.29 10.48
N SER A 64 -13.21 9.49 10.68
CA SER A 64 -14.36 9.81 11.51
C SER A 64 -14.01 9.65 13.01
N GLY A 65 -14.59 10.53 13.84
CA GLY A 65 -14.45 10.49 15.31
C GLY A 65 -13.15 11.06 15.85
N ALA A 66 -13.20 11.51 17.09
CA ALA A 66 -12.13 12.25 17.77
C ALA A 66 -11.13 11.37 18.54
N THR A 67 -11.27 10.04 18.52
CA THR A 67 -10.33 9.14 19.22
C THR A 67 -8.94 9.25 18.59
N PRO A 68 -7.89 9.62 19.35
CA PRO A 68 -6.55 9.73 18.83
C PRO A 68 -6.06 8.40 18.24
N ARG A 69 -5.41 8.45 17.10
CA ARG A 69 -4.80 7.32 16.40
C ARG A 69 -3.41 7.70 15.94
N SER A 70 -2.50 6.73 16.03
CA SER A 70 -1.12 6.92 15.58
C SER A 70 -0.97 6.46 14.14
N ALA A 71 -0.14 7.19 13.37
CA ALA A 71 0.27 6.79 12.04
C ALA A 71 1.71 7.21 11.77
N ASN A 72 2.41 6.45 10.92
CA ASN A 72 3.74 6.76 10.40
C ASN A 72 3.95 6.23 8.97
N ALA A 73 2.88 5.75 8.34
CA ALA A 73 2.88 5.36 6.93
C ALA A 73 1.51 5.59 6.29
N LEU A 74 1.54 5.93 4.99
CA LEU A 74 0.37 6.03 4.12
C LEU A 74 0.67 5.26 2.83
N GLY A 75 -0.19 4.31 2.49
CA GLY A 75 -0.16 3.58 1.22
C GLY A 75 -1.32 3.98 0.31
N ILE A 76 -1.06 4.12 -1.00
CA ILE A 76 -2.06 4.44 -2.02
C ILE A 76 -1.82 3.53 -3.22
N SER A 77 -2.85 2.83 -3.69
CA SER A 77 -2.77 1.88 -4.80
C SER A 77 -3.94 2.02 -5.77
N GLY A 78 -3.72 1.57 -7.01
CA GLY A 78 -4.74 1.52 -8.05
C GLY A 78 -5.27 2.90 -8.41
N HIS A 79 -4.40 3.85 -8.68
CA HIS A 79 -4.74 5.25 -8.94
C HIS A 79 -4.28 5.73 -10.32
N ASN A 80 -4.78 6.90 -10.75
CA ASN A 80 -4.35 7.62 -11.94
C ASN A 80 -3.89 9.06 -11.64
N LEU A 81 -3.35 9.28 -10.45
CA LEU A 81 -3.03 10.61 -9.95
C LEU A 81 -1.91 11.31 -10.74
N ALA A 82 -0.97 10.54 -11.34
CA ALA A 82 0.04 11.11 -12.23
C ALA A 82 -0.58 11.52 -13.57
N THR A 83 -1.37 10.65 -14.18
CA THR A 83 -2.08 10.91 -15.45
C THR A 83 -3.00 12.13 -15.34
N THR A 84 -3.61 12.37 -14.17
CA THR A 84 -4.51 13.49 -13.92
C THR A 84 -3.82 14.72 -13.31
N ALA A 85 -2.49 14.67 -13.13
CA ALA A 85 -1.70 15.72 -12.50
C ALA A 85 -2.23 16.14 -11.11
N SER A 86 -2.80 15.19 -10.38
CA SER A 86 -3.37 15.41 -9.05
C SER A 86 -2.28 15.39 -7.98
N THR A 87 -2.43 16.22 -6.96
CA THR A 87 -1.53 16.26 -5.80
C THR A 87 -2.09 15.45 -4.65
N ILE A 88 -1.22 14.92 -3.82
CA ILE A 88 -1.55 14.20 -2.57
C ILE A 88 -1.08 15.06 -1.40
N ARG A 89 -1.94 15.26 -0.41
CA ARG A 89 -1.61 15.89 0.86
C ARG A 89 -2.11 15.00 2.00
N LEU A 90 -1.26 14.73 2.98
CA LEU A 90 -1.66 14.12 4.24
C LEU A 90 -1.64 15.19 5.32
N ARG A 91 -2.76 15.37 5.99
CA ARG A 91 -2.93 16.38 7.03
C ARG A 91 -3.41 15.75 8.33
N ARG A 92 -3.11 16.42 9.44
CA ARG A 92 -3.58 16.06 10.78
C ARG A 92 -4.20 17.26 11.49
N SER A 93 -5.07 16.98 12.44
CA SER A 93 -5.68 18.01 13.29
C SER A 93 -6.03 17.44 14.66
N VAL A 94 -6.11 18.31 15.67
CA VAL A 94 -6.60 17.99 17.00
C VAL A 94 -8.08 18.38 17.17
N ASP A 95 -8.58 19.32 16.35
CA ASP A 95 -9.88 19.97 16.48
C ASP A 95 -10.76 19.86 15.21
N ALA A 96 -10.28 19.23 14.16
CA ALA A 96 -10.89 19.14 12.82
C ALA A 96 -11.09 20.49 12.11
N VAL A 97 -10.52 21.57 12.63
CA VAL A 97 -10.58 22.94 12.07
C VAL A 97 -9.21 23.39 11.57
N SER A 98 -8.20 23.28 12.44
CA SER A 98 -6.82 23.69 12.17
C SER A 98 -6.02 22.48 11.64
N TRP A 99 -5.65 22.51 10.37
CA TRP A 99 -4.97 21.40 9.70
C TRP A 99 -3.49 21.68 9.45
N VAL A 100 -2.65 20.71 9.77
CA VAL A 100 -1.21 20.77 9.55
C VAL A 100 -0.80 19.65 8.59
N ASP A 101 -0.02 19.99 7.57
CA ASP A 101 0.54 18.98 6.66
C ASP A 101 1.57 18.11 7.39
N VAL A 102 1.42 16.80 7.24
CA VAL A 102 2.36 15.78 7.77
C VAL A 102 3.48 15.52 6.76
N ILE A 103 3.13 15.54 5.48
CA ILE A 103 4.05 15.42 4.35
C ILE A 103 3.95 16.66 3.47
N THR A 104 5.05 17.03 2.82
CA THR A 104 5.00 18.05 1.76
C THR A 104 4.05 17.60 0.67
N PRO A 105 3.22 18.50 0.10
CA PRO A 105 2.33 18.14 -1.01
C PRO A 105 3.11 17.45 -2.13
N TYR A 106 2.65 16.29 -2.54
CA TYR A 106 3.36 15.41 -3.46
C TYR A 106 2.57 15.23 -4.77
N SER A 107 3.25 15.42 -5.91
CA SER A 107 2.70 15.14 -7.23
C SER A 107 3.33 13.86 -7.77
N PRO A 108 2.55 12.77 -7.93
CA PRO A 108 3.05 11.53 -8.49
C PRO A 108 3.59 11.70 -9.91
N LEU A 109 4.66 11.00 -10.26
CA LEU A 109 5.21 10.96 -11.62
C LEU A 109 4.73 9.76 -12.43
N THR A 110 4.20 8.74 -11.75
CA THR A 110 3.66 7.50 -12.33
C THR A 110 2.40 7.11 -11.58
N ASP A 111 1.55 6.29 -12.20
CA ASP A 111 0.34 5.71 -11.59
C ASP A 111 0.63 4.38 -10.89
N GLU A 112 1.89 4.16 -10.46
CA GLU A 112 2.30 3.02 -9.64
C GLU A 112 1.97 3.24 -8.17
N ASP A 113 1.89 2.14 -7.40
CA ASP A 113 1.62 2.18 -5.97
C ASP A 113 2.60 3.11 -5.23
N ILE A 114 2.09 3.90 -4.29
CA ILE A 114 2.85 4.90 -3.54
C ILE A 114 2.85 4.51 -2.06
N PHE A 115 4.00 4.67 -1.41
CA PHE A 115 4.16 4.44 0.01
C PHE A 115 4.92 5.58 0.67
N PHE A 116 4.25 6.35 1.51
CA PHE A 116 4.85 7.42 2.30
C PHE A 116 5.28 6.88 3.65
N ILE A 117 6.49 7.27 4.06
CA ILE A 117 7.05 6.97 5.38
C ILE A 117 7.39 8.30 6.05
N PHE A 118 6.84 8.52 7.23
CA PHE A 118 7.02 9.74 8.02
C PHE A 118 7.21 9.42 9.51
N PRO A 119 7.69 10.36 10.33
CA PRO A 119 7.78 10.18 11.78
C PRO A 119 6.43 9.83 12.39
N ILE A 120 6.43 9.00 13.45
CA ILE A 120 5.18 8.62 14.11
C ILE A 120 4.52 9.84 14.73
N GLU A 121 3.25 10.01 14.39
CA GLU A 121 2.40 11.09 14.89
C GLU A 121 1.10 10.51 15.46
N THR A 122 0.57 11.11 16.52
CA THR A 122 -0.71 10.72 17.14
C THR A 122 -1.64 11.91 17.17
N ASN A 123 -2.80 11.78 16.47
CA ASN A 123 -3.77 12.84 16.36
C ASN A 123 -5.20 12.32 16.35
N SER A 124 -6.14 13.21 16.74
CA SER A 124 -7.57 12.88 16.74
C SER A 124 -8.14 12.78 15.33
N TYR A 125 -7.70 13.67 14.44
CA TYR A 125 -8.20 13.73 13.06
C TYR A 125 -7.08 13.59 12.07
N TRP A 126 -7.36 12.84 11.02
CA TRP A 126 -6.48 12.61 9.89
C TRP A 126 -7.22 12.80 8.59
N GLU A 127 -6.56 13.35 7.60
CA GLU A 127 -7.15 13.60 6.29
C GLU A 127 -6.13 13.37 5.19
N VAL A 128 -6.51 12.58 4.19
CA VAL A 128 -5.81 12.51 2.90
C VAL A 128 -6.62 13.32 1.89
N LEU A 129 -5.97 14.26 1.23
CA LEU A 129 -6.56 15.17 0.28
C LEU A 129 -5.95 14.94 -1.08
N PHE A 130 -6.79 14.74 -2.08
CA PHE A 130 -6.40 14.60 -3.48
C PHE A 130 -6.77 15.87 -4.25
N GLY A 131 -5.92 16.25 -5.20
CA GLY A 131 -6.09 17.47 -5.99
C GLY A 131 -7.30 17.44 -6.94
N THR A 132 -7.53 18.53 -7.62
CA THR A 132 -8.76 18.96 -8.29
C THR A 132 -8.98 18.38 -9.70
N SER A 133 -8.88 17.09 -9.91
CA SER A 133 -9.24 16.49 -11.21
C SER A 133 -10.48 15.61 -11.09
N THR A 134 -11.53 15.87 -11.87
CA THR A 134 -12.74 15.05 -11.94
C THR A 134 -12.51 13.64 -12.45
N SER A 135 -11.38 13.40 -13.11
CA SER A 135 -11.02 12.08 -13.62
C SER A 135 -10.10 11.31 -12.65
N ALA A 136 -9.68 11.92 -11.54
CA ALA A 136 -8.84 11.27 -10.56
C ALA A 136 -9.61 10.18 -9.82
N TYR A 137 -8.98 9.01 -9.68
CA TYR A 137 -9.51 7.90 -8.91
C TYR A 137 -8.42 7.22 -8.07
N VAL A 138 -8.83 6.53 -7.01
CA VAL A 138 -7.98 5.75 -6.13
C VAL A 138 -8.73 4.50 -5.67
N SER A 139 -8.11 3.31 -5.80
CA SER A 139 -8.73 2.05 -5.38
C SER A 139 -8.46 1.72 -3.91
N ASN A 140 -7.26 1.95 -3.41
CA ASN A 140 -6.92 1.59 -2.03
C ASN A 140 -6.10 2.67 -1.34
N VAL A 141 -6.51 3.00 -0.11
CA VAL A 141 -5.81 3.92 0.78
C VAL A 141 -5.72 3.30 2.17
N LYS A 142 -4.50 3.12 2.68
CA LYS A 142 -4.27 2.71 4.08
C LYS A 142 -3.40 3.75 4.77
N LEU A 143 -3.78 4.15 5.96
CA LEU A 143 -3.02 5.04 6.84
C LEU A 143 -2.91 4.38 8.21
N GLY A 144 -1.71 4.24 8.75
CA GLY A 144 -1.54 3.58 10.04
C GLY A 144 -0.10 3.49 10.50
N VAL A 145 0.12 2.61 11.46
CA VAL A 145 1.47 2.32 11.97
C VAL A 145 2.06 1.16 11.17
N ARG A 146 3.18 1.43 10.48
CA ARG A 146 3.90 0.39 9.76
C ARG A 146 4.60 -0.59 10.70
N LEU A 147 4.60 -1.87 10.35
CA LEU A 147 5.54 -2.85 10.85
C LEU A 147 6.87 -2.67 10.11
N THR A 148 7.97 -2.56 10.83
CA THR A 148 9.31 -2.46 10.24
C THR A 148 10.10 -3.70 10.62
N PHE A 149 10.48 -4.51 9.63
CA PHE A 149 11.33 -5.67 9.85
C PHE A 149 12.74 -5.24 10.30
N PRO A 150 13.41 -6.05 11.13
CA PRO A 150 14.76 -5.72 11.59
C PRO A 150 15.78 -5.62 10.45
N PHE A 151 15.53 -6.34 9.36
CA PHE A 151 16.41 -6.47 8.19
C PHE A 151 15.65 -6.27 6.88
N THR A 152 16.40 -6.17 5.77
CA THR A 152 15.91 -6.36 4.41
C THR A 152 15.76 -7.84 4.08
N PRO A 153 15.02 -8.23 3.04
CA PRO A 153 14.96 -9.61 2.57
C PRO A 153 16.34 -10.16 2.23
N ILE A 154 16.48 -11.48 2.24
CA ILE A 154 17.74 -12.16 1.91
C ILE A 154 18.18 -11.90 0.47
N GLU A 155 19.45 -12.20 0.20
CA GLU A 155 20.01 -12.27 -1.14
C GLU A 155 19.22 -13.27 -1.98
N GLY A 156 18.88 -12.89 -3.22
CA GLY A 156 18.00 -13.67 -4.09
C GLY A 156 16.53 -13.23 -4.08
N TYR A 157 16.13 -12.37 -3.14
CA TYR A 157 14.81 -11.76 -3.19
C TYR A 157 14.55 -11.05 -4.51
N ARG A 158 13.42 -11.36 -5.13
CA ARG A 158 12.98 -10.69 -6.35
C ARG A 158 12.06 -9.50 -6.01
N PRO A 159 12.53 -8.25 -6.20
CA PRO A 159 11.72 -7.06 -5.94
C PRO A 159 10.39 -7.09 -6.68
N VAL A 160 9.35 -6.52 -6.09
CA VAL A 160 7.99 -6.56 -6.63
C VAL A 160 7.91 -6.02 -8.05
N HIS A 161 8.60 -4.94 -8.38
CA HIS A 161 8.61 -4.34 -9.72
C HIS A 161 9.25 -5.26 -10.81
N HIS A 162 10.08 -6.22 -10.43
CA HIS A 162 10.63 -7.27 -11.31
C HIS A 162 9.77 -8.53 -11.34
N SER A 163 8.77 -8.65 -10.48
CA SER A 163 7.84 -9.78 -10.42
C SER A 163 6.65 -9.63 -11.36
N ARG A 164 6.57 -8.51 -12.10
CA ARG A 164 5.47 -8.20 -13.01
C ARG A 164 5.33 -9.27 -14.10
N LYS A 165 4.15 -9.86 -14.17
CA LYS A 165 3.75 -10.85 -15.16
C LYS A 165 2.51 -10.34 -15.89
N PHE A 166 2.52 -10.44 -17.21
CA PHE A 166 1.39 -10.08 -18.05
C PHE A 166 0.71 -11.33 -18.59
N THR A 167 -0.58 -11.48 -18.36
CA THR A 167 -1.38 -12.45 -19.08
C THR A 167 -1.74 -11.84 -20.43
N LYS A 168 -1.28 -12.47 -21.52
CA LYS A 168 -1.43 -11.97 -22.87
C LYS A 168 -2.24 -12.95 -23.70
N TYR A 169 -3.08 -12.42 -24.57
CA TYR A 169 -3.73 -13.17 -25.62
C TYR A 169 -3.05 -12.82 -26.96
N PHE A 170 -2.65 -13.85 -27.70
CA PHE A 170 -2.05 -13.71 -29.03
C PHE A 170 -3.05 -14.20 -30.06
N ASN A 171 -3.32 -13.38 -31.08
CA ASN A 171 -4.11 -13.77 -32.22
C ASN A 171 -3.15 -14.12 -33.37
N ASN A 172 -3.14 -15.38 -33.77
CA ASN A 172 -2.27 -15.88 -34.85
C ASN A 172 -3.14 -16.33 -36.04
N SER A 173 -2.65 -16.12 -37.26
CA SER A 173 -3.25 -16.73 -38.46
C SER A 173 -3.00 -18.24 -38.46
N ILE A 174 -3.73 -18.95 -39.35
CA ILE A 174 -3.54 -20.39 -39.58
C ILE A 174 -2.12 -20.71 -40.05
N GLU A 175 -1.44 -19.76 -40.72
CA GLU A 175 -0.08 -19.86 -41.20
C GLU A 175 0.97 -19.48 -40.15
N GLY A 176 0.56 -19.17 -38.90
CA GLY A 176 1.44 -18.86 -37.78
C GLY A 176 1.86 -17.38 -37.68
N HIS A 177 1.34 -16.49 -38.54
CA HIS A 177 1.63 -15.07 -38.44
C HIS A 177 0.91 -14.42 -37.23
N LEU A 178 1.64 -13.61 -36.46
CA LEU A 178 1.05 -12.82 -35.36
C LEU A 178 0.16 -11.69 -35.94
N LEU A 179 -1.14 -11.79 -35.75
CA LEU A 179 -2.12 -10.77 -36.17
C LEU A 179 -2.29 -9.66 -35.13
N GLY A 180 -1.93 -9.93 -33.88
CA GLY A 180 -1.98 -8.96 -32.80
C GLY A 180 -1.87 -9.60 -31.43
N ASN A 181 -1.74 -8.76 -30.40
CA ASN A 181 -1.77 -9.22 -29.00
C ASN A 181 -2.63 -8.28 -28.15
N ARG A 182 -3.15 -8.81 -27.05
CA ARG A 182 -3.85 -8.05 -26.03
C ARG A 182 -3.37 -8.48 -24.66
N VAL A 183 -3.04 -7.51 -23.81
CA VAL A 183 -2.80 -7.75 -22.39
C VAL A 183 -4.15 -7.84 -21.70
N MET A 184 -4.40 -8.96 -21.01
CA MET A 184 -5.65 -9.22 -20.29
C MET A 184 -5.55 -8.78 -18.83
N SER A 185 -4.41 -9.01 -18.21
CA SER A 185 -4.15 -8.62 -16.82
C SER A 185 -2.66 -8.43 -16.57
N SER A 186 -2.33 -7.62 -15.58
CA SER A 186 -0.98 -7.53 -15.05
C SER A 186 -1.00 -7.82 -13.55
N GLY A 187 -0.14 -8.70 -13.12
CA GLY A 187 0.01 -9.10 -11.72
C GLY A 187 1.40 -9.68 -11.50
N GLY A 188 1.62 -10.26 -10.35
CA GLY A 188 2.86 -10.95 -10.05
C GLY A 188 2.75 -11.70 -8.75
N THR A 189 3.72 -12.58 -8.53
CA THR A 189 3.91 -13.24 -7.24
C THR A 189 5.38 -13.11 -6.85
N THR A 190 5.65 -12.94 -5.59
CA THR A 190 7.02 -12.98 -5.06
C THR A 190 7.00 -13.58 -3.66
N THR A 191 8.12 -14.19 -3.28
CA THR A 191 8.32 -14.72 -1.93
C THR A 191 9.37 -13.88 -1.24
N VAL A 192 9.16 -13.63 0.02
CA VAL A 192 10.04 -12.83 0.89
C VAL A 192 10.50 -13.71 2.02
N GLU A 193 11.81 -13.71 2.29
CA GLU A 193 12.42 -14.47 3.37
C GLU A 193 13.34 -13.59 4.21
N PHE A 194 13.28 -13.77 5.52
CA PHE A 194 14.11 -13.10 6.54
C PHE A 194 14.73 -14.18 7.43
N PRO A 195 16.00 -14.52 7.26
CA PRO A 195 16.56 -15.74 7.83
C PRO A 195 16.99 -15.65 9.32
N ASP A 196 17.09 -14.46 9.87
CA ASP A 196 17.66 -14.26 11.20
C ASP A 196 16.92 -13.19 12.01
N VAL A 197 15.61 -13.36 12.13
CA VAL A 197 14.72 -12.43 12.82
C VAL A 197 14.79 -12.69 14.34
N PRO A 198 14.91 -11.66 15.20
CA PRO A 198 14.83 -11.84 16.66
C PRO A 198 13.48 -12.44 17.07
N ARG A 199 13.50 -13.41 17.97
CA ARG A 199 12.30 -14.05 18.49
C ARG A 199 11.30 -13.06 19.06
N ASP A 200 11.76 -12.08 19.84
CA ASP A 200 10.88 -11.09 20.47
C ASP A 200 10.12 -10.24 19.44
N PHE A 201 10.69 -10.05 18.25
CA PHE A 201 10.00 -9.40 17.15
C PHE A 201 8.89 -10.29 16.59
N VAL A 202 9.16 -11.59 16.40
CA VAL A 202 8.20 -12.57 15.88
C VAL A 202 7.03 -12.75 16.85
N ASP A 203 7.34 -13.04 18.12
CA ASP A 203 6.33 -13.30 19.17
C ASP A 203 5.58 -12.03 19.59
N GLY A 204 6.09 -10.84 19.26
CA GLY A 204 5.51 -9.54 19.62
C GLY A 204 5.03 -8.73 18.43
N SER A 205 5.92 -7.94 17.83
CA SER A 205 5.54 -6.92 16.83
C SER A 205 4.93 -7.50 15.55
N MET A 206 5.37 -8.70 15.13
CA MET A 206 4.91 -9.32 13.88
C MET A 206 3.56 -10.03 14.03
N ARG A 207 3.13 -10.38 15.24
CA ARG A 207 1.96 -11.22 15.48
C ARG A 207 0.66 -10.67 14.88
N ASN A 208 0.46 -9.35 14.96
CA ASN A 208 -0.71 -8.71 14.35
C ASN A 208 -0.69 -8.82 12.82
N PHE A 209 0.48 -8.72 12.21
CA PHE A 209 0.63 -8.90 10.78
C PHE A 209 0.41 -10.36 10.37
N GLU A 210 0.95 -11.31 11.13
CA GLU A 210 0.71 -12.74 10.90
C GLU A 210 -0.79 -13.07 10.87
N ASP A 211 -1.53 -12.61 11.88
CA ASP A 211 -2.99 -12.78 11.96
C ASP A 211 -3.71 -12.12 10.77
N HIS A 212 -3.26 -10.92 10.36
CA HIS A 212 -3.79 -10.19 9.21
C HIS A 212 -3.55 -10.95 7.90
N TYR A 213 -2.32 -11.42 7.68
CA TYR A 213 -1.90 -12.17 6.49
C TYR A 213 -2.61 -13.52 6.40
N ASN A 214 -2.65 -14.29 7.49
CA ASN A 214 -3.28 -15.61 7.55
C ASN A 214 -4.81 -15.54 7.32
N ARG A 215 -5.42 -14.37 7.49
CA ARG A 215 -6.82 -14.11 7.11
C ARG A 215 -6.98 -13.67 5.65
N GLY A 216 -5.94 -13.67 4.86
CA GLY A 216 -5.95 -13.26 3.46
C GLY A 216 -6.21 -11.77 3.25
N ARG A 217 -6.03 -10.93 4.26
CA ARG A 217 -6.25 -9.48 4.14
C ARG A 217 -5.10 -8.80 3.42
N PRO A 218 -5.38 -7.84 2.53
CA PRO A 218 -4.34 -7.16 1.78
C PRO A 218 -3.60 -6.12 2.63
N PHE A 219 -2.36 -5.87 2.24
CA PHE A 219 -1.43 -4.95 2.91
C PHE A 219 -0.55 -4.22 1.89
N PHE A 220 0.03 -3.11 2.29
CA PHE A 220 1.12 -2.49 1.54
C PHE A 220 2.46 -3.06 1.99
N TYR A 221 3.29 -3.34 1.01
CA TYR A 221 4.65 -3.84 1.18
C TYR A 221 5.64 -2.85 0.55
N ALA A 222 6.71 -2.53 1.27
CA ALA A 222 7.85 -1.78 0.76
C ALA A 222 9.12 -2.53 1.14
N GLY A 223 9.74 -3.21 0.17
CA GLY A 223 10.85 -4.14 0.41
C GLY A 223 12.13 -3.42 0.77
N TRP A 224 12.47 -2.38 -0.01
CA TRP A 224 13.70 -1.63 0.12
C TRP A 224 13.49 -0.12 -0.02
N PRO A 225 12.82 0.52 0.95
CA PRO A 225 12.30 1.87 0.80
C PRO A 225 13.30 2.91 0.32
N ASN A 226 14.52 2.88 0.84
CA ASN A 226 15.56 3.86 0.48
C ASN A 226 16.41 3.41 -0.72
N GLY A 227 16.75 2.13 -0.81
CA GLY A 227 17.63 1.61 -1.87
C GLY A 227 16.92 1.32 -3.18
N LYS A 228 15.64 0.91 -3.13
CA LYS A 228 14.78 0.60 -4.28
C LYS A 228 13.39 1.16 -4.05
N PRO A 229 13.18 2.47 -4.18
CA PRO A 229 11.91 3.12 -3.87
C PRO A 229 10.73 2.65 -4.74
N GLN A 230 10.99 2.00 -5.88
CA GLN A 230 9.97 1.36 -6.71
C GLN A 230 9.56 -0.03 -6.23
N ASP A 231 10.19 -0.56 -5.16
CA ASP A 231 9.87 -1.87 -4.57
C ASP A 231 8.70 -1.75 -3.59
N VAL A 232 7.57 -1.30 -4.11
CA VAL A 232 6.31 -1.08 -3.39
C VAL A 232 5.19 -1.82 -4.10
N ALA A 233 4.30 -2.43 -3.33
CA ALA A 233 3.07 -3.01 -3.85
C ALA A 233 1.96 -3.03 -2.81
N TYR A 234 0.72 -2.96 -3.30
CA TYR A 234 -0.44 -3.46 -2.61
C TYR A 234 -0.58 -4.95 -2.90
N ALA A 235 -0.49 -5.76 -1.85
CA ALA A 235 -0.32 -7.20 -1.94
C ALA A 235 -1.27 -7.94 -1.01
N TRP A 236 -1.48 -9.22 -1.28
CA TRP A 236 -2.21 -10.16 -0.43
C TRP A 236 -1.53 -11.53 -0.48
N ALA A 237 -1.96 -12.48 0.34
CA ALA A 237 -1.45 -13.85 0.35
C ALA A 237 -1.53 -14.49 -1.05
N ASP A 238 -0.52 -15.23 -1.45
CA ASP A 238 -0.39 -15.78 -2.82
C ASP A 238 -1.26 -17.02 -3.08
N SER A 239 -1.81 -17.62 -2.03
CA SER A 239 -2.78 -18.72 -2.10
C SER A 239 -3.80 -18.65 -0.98
N GLU A 240 -4.89 -19.40 -1.11
CA GLU A 240 -5.96 -19.46 -0.10
C GLU A 240 -5.50 -20.08 1.23
N ASP A 241 -4.54 -21.02 1.16
CA ASP A 241 -3.96 -21.70 2.32
C ASP A 241 -2.62 -21.07 2.76
N ALA A 242 -2.26 -19.91 2.23
CA ALA A 242 -1.00 -19.28 2.56
C ALA A 242 -0.93 -18.89 4.03
N MET A 243 0.19 -19.24 4.66
CA MET A 243 0.54 -18.85 6.03
C MET A 243 1.94 -18.27 6.03
N ILE A 244 2.22 -17.44 7.02
CA ILE A 244 3.61 -17.04 7.28
C ILE A 244 4.36 -18.26 7.84
N ASP A 245 5.43 -18.63 7.17
CA ASP A 245 6.33 -19.69 7.63
C ASP A 245 7.29 -19.13 8.69
N VAL A 246 7.25 -19.71 9.88
CA VAL A 246 8.13 -19.34 11.00
C VAL A 246 8.87 -20.56 11.49
N ALA A 247 10.17 -20.59 11.28
CA ALA A 247 11.05 -21.66 11.75
C ALA A 247 12.07 -21.12 12.77
N TYR A 248 11.97 -21.55 14.03
CA TYR A 248 12.92 -21.15 15.08
C TYR A 248 14.28 -21.83 14.93
N THR A 249 15.33 -21.06 15.08
CA THR A 249 16.73 -21.48 14.97
C THR A 249 17.52 -21.03 16.20
N ASN A 250 18.77 -21.50 16.31
CA ASN A 250 19.71 -21.08 17.37
C ASN A 250 19.12 -21.15 18.79
N GLY A 251 18.61 -22.33 19.18
CA GLY A 251 18.00 -22.53 20.50
C GLY A 251 16.76 -21.68 20.74
N SER A 252 16.00 -21.43 19.70
CA SER A 252 14.76 -20.60 19.70
C SER A 252 14.98 -19.12 20.02
N LYS A 253 16.19 -18.57 19.87
CA LYS A 253 16.48 -17.14 20.03
C LYS A 253 16.26 -16.35 18.75
N ARG A 254 16.30 -17.02 17.60
CA ARG A 254 16.13 -16.46 16.26
C ARG A 254 15.10 -17.28 15.49
N ALA A 255 14.56 -16.69 14.47
CA ALA A 255 13.63 -17.35 13.56
C ALA A 255 13.94 -16.98 12.11
N SER A 256 13.67 -17.91 11.20
CA SER A 256 13.46 -17.62 9.80
C SER A 256 11.98 -17.31 9.60
N VAL A 257 11.68 -16.26 8.85
CA VAL A 257 10.30 -15.84 8.54
C VAL A 257 10.18 -15.75 7.04
N GLY A 258 9.21 -16.45 6.45
CA GLY A 258 8.93 -16.45 5.02
C GLY A 258 7.45 -16.29 4.71
N PHE A 259 7.11 -15.60 3.64
CA PHE A 259 5.74 -15.54 3.10
C PHE A 259 5.73 -15.20 1.61
N GLY A 260 4.74 -15.76 0.92
CA GLY A 260 4.45 -15.45 -0.46
C GLY A 260 3.45 -14.32 -0.58
N MET A 261 3.49 -13.54 -1.65
CA MET A 261 2.48 -12.51 -1.90
C MET A 261 2.14 -12.38 -3.38
N SER A 262 0.86 -12.20 -3.64
CA SER A 262 0.30 -11.81 -4.92
C SER A 262 0.17 -10.31 -5.02
N ILE A 263 0.40 -9.76 -6.19
CA ILE A 263 0.47 -8.33 -6.47
C ILE A 263 -0.34 -8.03 -7.71
N LYS A 264 -1.09 -6.92 -7.70
CA LYS A 264 -1.71 -6.35 -8.89
C LYS A 264 -0.98 -5.07 -9.28
N TYR A 265 -0.71 -4.90 -10.57
CA TYR A 265 -0.09 -3.70 -11.13
C TYR A 265 -1.08 -2.93 -11.97
N GLY A 266 -1.29 -1.68 -11.59
CA GLY A 266 -2.17 -0.76 -12.30
C GLY A 266 -3.63 -1.25 -12.37
N ARG A 267 -4.39 -0.57 -13.16
CA ARG A 267 -5.80 -0.89 -13.47
C ARG A 267 -5.97 -1.12 -14.97
#